data_1e33f702587db139f1ad6d761209b40b
#
_entry.id   1e33f702587db139f1ad6d761209b40b
#
_cell.length_a   1.000
_cell.length_b   1.000
_cell.length_c   1.000
_cell.angle_alpha   90.00
_cell.angle_beta   90.00
_cell.angle_gamma   90.00
#
_symmetry.space_group_name_H-M   'P 1'
#
loop_
_entity.id
_entity.type
_entity.pdbx_description
1 polymer ?
#
loop_
_entity_poly.entity_id
_entity_poly.type
_entity_poly.pdbx_seq_one_letter_code
_entity_poly.pdbx_strand_id
1 'polypeptide(L)'
;FTETGLRVLPDTALDSHGAYSGSAMQFDDKLFLFYTGNVRDENWVRHPYQIGALLDKSGKLEKIDKVLIEQPAEATDHFRDPQIFNYKGQFYAIVGGQNLDKQGYVKLYKAVDNDYTNWEVVGDLDFSNDKTAYMMECPNLVFINNQPVLLYCPQGLSKEVLDYDNIYPNMYKIGQSFDTNKAAMIDP
;
A
#
# COMPACT_ATOMS: atom_id res chain seq x y z
N PHE A 1 6.98 -2.22 24.49
CA PHE A 1 6.07 -1.29 23.78
C PHE A 1 5.23 -0.54 24.81
N THR A 2 5.06 0.77 24.61
CA THR A 2 4.18 1.60 25.43
C THR A 2 3.05 2.09 24.54
N GLU A 3 1.79 1.88 24.97
CA GLU A 3 0.64 2.41 24.27
C GLU A 3 0.62 3.95 24.41
N THR A 4 0.57 4.67 23.28
CA THR A 4 0.59 6.14 23.26
C THR A 4 -0.79 6.75 23.42
N GLY A 5 -1.86 5.99 23.20
CA GLY A 5 -3.23 6.48 23.14
C GLY A 5 -3.57 7.30 21.88
N LEU A 6 -2.59 7.52 20.99
CA LEU A 6 -2.82 8.20 19.72
C LEU A 6 -3.58 7.30 18.75
N ARG A 7 -4.56 7.86 18.06
CA ARG A 7 -5.40 7.14 17.10
C ARG A 7 -5.65 8.00 15.88
N VAL A 8 -5.61 7.37 14.70
CA VAL A 8 -6.12 7.94 13.45
C VAL A 8 -7.61 7.61 13.42
N LEU A 9 -8.44 8.58 13.72
CA LEU A 9 -9.90 8.39 13.73
C LEU A 9 -10.49 8.60 12.33
N PRO A 10 -11.57 7.88 11.95
CA PRO A 10 -12.28 8.08 10.68
C PRO A 10 -13.26 9.28 10.83
N ASP A 11 -12.73 10.50 10.83
CA ASP A 11 -13.45 11.73 11.17
C ASP A 11 -13.48 12.78 10.06
N THR A 12 -13.05 12.42 8.84
CA THR A 12 -13.08 13.29 7.67
C THR A 12 -13.96 12.72 6.55
N ALA A 13 -14.25 13.54 5.53
CA ALA A 13 -14.99 13.10 4.34
C ALA A 13 -14.24 12.01 3.55
N LEU A 14 -12.90 11.90 3.71
CA LEU A 14 -12.06 10.95 2.99
C LEU A 14 -11.90 9.60 3.70
N ASP A 15 -12.37 9.46 4.93
CA ASP A 15 -12.27 8.23 5.73
C ASP A 15 -13.47 7.96 6.62
N SER A 16 -14.63 8.55 6.33
CA SER A 16 -15.83 8.53 7.17
C SER A 16 -16.36 7.13 7.54
N HIS A 17 -15.96 6.10 6.80
CA HIS A 17 -16.36 4.70 7.04
C HIS A 17 -15.18 3.81 7.43
N GLY A 18 -14.02 4.38 7.74
CA GLY A 18 -12.89 3.66 8.30
C GLY A 18 -11.53 4.21 7.87
N ALA A 19 -10.59 4.19 8.82
CA ALA A 19 -9.16 4.31 8.56
C ALA A 19 -8.58 2.89 8.53
N TYR A 20 -8.12 2.45 7.36
CA TYR A 20 -7.62 1.11 7.13
C TYR A 20 -6.10 1.06 7.21
N SER A 21 -5.52 -0.09 6.91
CA SER A 21 -4.08 -0.33 6.97
C SER A 21 -3.26 0.65 6.14
N GLY A 22 -2.02 0.83 6.53
CA GLY A 22 -1.07 1.69 5.86
C GLY A 22 0.32 1.58 6.46
N SER A 23 1.12 2.60 6.28
CA SER A 23 2.50 2.66 6.72
C SER A 23 2.87 4.02 7.30
N ALA A 24 4.06 4.12 7.84
CA ALA A 24 4.59 5.38 8.36
C ALA A 24 6.03 5.60 7.92
N MET A 25 6.40 6.86 7.70
CA MET A 25 7.77 7.26 7.42
C MET A 25 8.10 8.58 8.11
N GLN A 26 9.30 8.68 8.66
CA GLN A 26 9.77 9.92 9.26
C GLN A 26 10.26 10.88 8.18
N PHE A 27 9.77 12.12 8.23
CA PHE A 27 10.23 13.26 7.46
C PHE A 27 10.58 14.39 8.42
N ASP A 28 11.85 14.79 8.44
CA ASP A 28 12.39 15.79 9.37
C ASP A 28 12.00 15.48 10.82
N ASP A 29 11.16 16.31 11.42
CA ASP A 29 10.69 16.20 12.81
C ASP A 29 9.27 15.63 12.94
N LYS A 30 8.64 15.22 11.84
CA LYS A 30 7.29 14.66 11.78
C LYS A 30 7.29 13.22 11.30
N LEU A 31 6.27 12.48 11.70
CA LEU A 31 5.96 11.16 11.16
C LEU A 31 4.80 11.32 10.18
N PHE A 32 5.05 10.99 8.92
CA PHE A 32 4.00 10.86 7.91
C PHE A 32 3.34 9.48 8.02
N LEU A 33 2.03 9.48 8.21
CA LEU A 33 1.20 8.29 8.21
C LEU A 33 0.48 8.22 6.86
N PHE A 34 0.67 7.15 6.13
CA PHE A 34 0.05 6.92 4.83
C PHE A 34 -0.89 5.72 4.95
N TYR A 35 -2.20 5.91 4.75
CA TYR A 35 -3.20 4.90 5.01
C TYR A 35 -4.37 4.97 4.04
N THR A 36 -5.23 3.97 4.05
CA THR A 36 -6.43 3.95 3.24
C THR A 36 -7.60 4.52 4.03
N GLY A 37 -8.17 5.62 3.55
CA GLY A 37 -9.47 6.12 3.96
C GLY A 37 -10.57 5.39 3.21
N ASN A 38 -11.52 4.81 3.93
CA ASN A 38 -12.67 4.13 3.37
C ASN A 38 -13.90 5.01 3.46
N VAL A 39 -14.56 5.22 2.33
CA VAL A 39 -15.86 5.92 2.24
C VAL A 39 -16.87 5.00 1.57
N ARG A 40 -18.12 5.09 2.00
CA ARG A 40 -19.25 4.44 1.33
C ARG A 40 -20.23 5.51 0.87
N ASP A 41 -20.72 5.39 -0.34
CA ASP A 41 -21.78 6.24 -0.86
C ASP A 41 -23.18 5.76 -0.41
N GLU A 42 -24.23 6.44 -0.87
CA GLU A 42 -25.64 6.13 -0.58
C GLU A 42 -26.07 4.74 -1.07
N ASN A 43 -25.39 4.19 -2.09
CA ASN A 43 -25.60 2.85 -2.62
C ASN A 43 -24.69 1.81 -1.94
N TRP A 44 -23.98 2.20 -0.89
CA TRP A 44 -23.02 1.39 -0.17
C TRP A 44 -21.79 0.95 -1.00
N VAL A 45 -21.52 1.63 -2.12
CA VAL A 45 -20.33 1.42 -2.94
C VAL A 45 -19.11 1.99 -2.20
N ARG A 46 -18.01 1.23 -2.20
CA ARG A 46 -16.77 1.64 -1.56
C ARG A 46 -15.98 2.58 -2.46
N HIS A 47 -15.42 3.62 -1.86
CA HIS A 47 -14.48 4.55 -2.45
C HIS A 47 -13.21 4.56 -1.58
N PRO A 48 -12.17 3.80 -1.96
CA PRO A 48 -10.91 3.74 -1.22
C PRO A 48 -9.99 4.88 -1.67
N TYR A 49 -9.61 5.74 -0.74
CA TYR A 49 -8.67 6.83 -0.97
C TYR A 49 -7.35 6.55 -0.24
N GLN A 50 -6.21 6.68 -0.93
CA GLN A 50 -4.94 6.67 -0.22
C GLN A 50 -4.66 8.09 0.25
N ILE A 51 -4.65 8.30 1.56
CA ILE A 51 -4.59 9.59 2.23
C ILE A 51 -3.50 9.59 3.29
N GLY A 52 -3.18 10.78 3.82
CA GLY A 52 -2.10 10.92 4.78
C GLY A 52 -2.43 11.79 5.97
N ALA A 53 -1.62 11.63 7.01
CA ALA A 53 -1.61 12.51 8.17
C ALA A 53 -0.18 12.75 8.66
N LEU A 54 0.05 13.88 9.30
CA LEU A 54 1.32 14.24 9.91
C LEU A 54 1.18 14.22 11.44
N LEU A 55 2.03 13.47 12.10
CA LEU A 55 2.16 13.43 13.54
C LEU A 55 3.45 14.14 13.95
N ASP A 56 3.33 15.19 14.77
CA ASP A 56 4.48 15.92 15.30
C ASP A 56 4.97 15.36 16.65
N LYS A 57 6.09 15.89 17.13
CA LYS A 57 6.71 15.48 18.42
C LYS A 57 5.86 15.84 19.64
N SER A 58 4.89 16.74 19.52
CA SER A 58 3.96 17.08 20.59
C SER A 58 2.79 16.09 20.71
N GLY A 59 2.66 15.19 19.73
CA GLY A 59 1.55 14.25 19.63
C GLY A 59 0.36 14.83 18.86
N LYS A 60 0.50 15.99 18.21
CA LYS A 60 -0.53 16.56 17.37
C LYS A 60 -0.58 15.82 16.04
N LEU A 61 -1.75 15.28 15.71
CA LEU A 61 -2.04 14.65 14.43
C LEU A 61 -2.83 15.62 13.55
N GLU A 62 -2.33 15.87 12.33
CA GLU A 62 -2.98 16.71 11.32
C GLU A 62 -3.19 15.89 10.05
N LYS A 63 -4.43 15.66 9.67
CA LYS A 63 -4.76 14.99 8.40
C LYS A 63 -4.53 15.93 7.22
N ILE A 64 -4.03 15.36 6.12
CA ILE A 64 -3.89 16.06 4.85
C ILE A 64 -5.25 15.99 4.15
N ASP A 65 -5.89 17.14 3.94
CA ASP A 65 -7.20 17.26 3.29
C ASP A 65 -7.08 17.14 1.76
N LYS A 66 -6.54 16.00 1.32
CA LYS A 66 -6.30 15.69 -0.09
C LYS A 66 -6.16 14.18 -0.27
N VAL A 67 -6.76 13.65 -1.33
CA VAL A 67 -6.43 12.30 -1.81
C VAL A 67 -5.04 12.34 -2.43
N LEU A 68 -4.16 11.47 -1.97
CA LEU A 68 -2.76 11.40 -2.43
C LEU A 68 -2.62 10.44 -3.61
N ILE A 69 -3.31 9.30 -3.54
CA ILE A 69 -3.40 8.34 -4.64
C ILE A 69 -4.87 7.93 -4.80
N GLU A 70 -5.41 8.20 -5.97
CA GLU A 70 -6.78 7.81 -6.36
C GLU A 70 -6.82 6.32 -6.74
N GLN A 71 -8.01 5.73 -6.65
CA GLN A 71 -8.27 4.41 -7.20
C GLN A 71 -8.08 4.45 -8.73
N PRO A 72 -7.18 3.62 -9.32
CA PRO A 72 -7.03 3.56 -10.77
C PRO A 72 -8.30 3.08 -11.47
N ALA A 73 -8.54 3.54 -12.69
CA ALA A 73 -9.72 3.15 -13.49
C ALA A 73 -9.76 1.64 -13.79
N GLU A 74 -8.59 0.99 -13.84
CA GLU A 74 -8.43 -0.45 -14.05
C GLU A 74 -8.57 -1.28 -12.78
N ALA A 75 -8.74 -0.63 -11.60
CA ALA A 75 -8.95 -1.30 -10.33
C ALA A 75 -10.43 -1.40 -9.97
N THR A 76 -10.79 -2.45 -9.23
CA THR A 76 -12.06 -2.50 -8.50
C THR A 76 -11.96 -1.67 -7.22
N ASP A 77 -13.01 -1.65 -6.40
CA ASP A 77 -13.00 -1.02 -5.07
C ASP A 77 -12.08 -1.73 -4.04
N HIS A 78 -11.44 -2.83 -4.43
CA HIS A 78 -10.32 -3.44 -3.72
C HIS A 78 -9.01 -2.76 -4.14
N PHE A 79 -8.69 -1.62 -3.53
CA PHE A 79 -7.46 -0.86 -3.72
C PHE A 79 -7.08 -0.18 -2.41
N ARG A 80 -6.06 -0.70 -1.68
CA ARG A 80 -5.77 -0.32 -0.30
C ARG A 80 -4.37 -0.67 0.19
N ASP A 81 -4.07 -0.30 1.43
CA ASP A 81 -2.90 -0.66 2.22
C ASP A 81 -1.60 -0.06 1.64
N PRO A 82 -1.49 1.28 1.53
CA PRO A 82 -0.32 1.92 0.96
C PRO A 82 0.90 1.76 1.88
N GLN A 83 2.04 1.42 1.29
CA GLN A 83 3.32 1.46 1.98
C GLN A 83 4.25 2.43 1.26
N ILE A 84 4.74 3.44 2.00
CA ILE A 84 5.79 4.35 1.55
C ILE A 84 7.17 3.78 1.91
N PHE A 85 8.15 3.91 1.01
CA PHE A 85 9.54 3.53 1.26
C PHE A 85 10.52 4.45 0.52
N ASN A 86 11.75 4.50 1.00
CA ASN A 86 12.85 5.17 0.32
C ASN A 86 13.75 4.14 -0.36
N TYR A 87 14.04 4.37 -1.63
CA TYR A 87 15.01 3.57 -2.37
C TYR A 87 16.00 4.49 -3.09
N LYS A 88 17.26 4.43 -2.68
CA LYS A 88 18.36 5.25 -3.25
C LYS A 88 18.07 6.76 -3.26
N GLY A 89 17.44 7.26 -2.19
CA GLY A 89 17.14 8.67 -2.01
C GLY A 89 15.86 9.16 -2.67
N GLN A 90 15.13 8.30 -3.39
CA GLN A 90 13.83 8.57 -4.00
C GLN A 90 12.72 7.90 -3.20
N PHE A 91 11.59 8.59 -2.99
CA PHE A 91 10.41 8.00 -2.36
C PHE A 91 9.53 7.30 -3.37
N TYR A 92 9.10 6.12 -2.97
CA TYR A 92 8.16 5.27 -3.69
C TYR A 92 7.02 4.86 -2.76
N ALA A 93 5.91 4.45 -3.36
CA ALA A 93 4.82 3.80 -2.64
C ALA A 93 4.34 2.57 -3.40
N ILE A 94 3.91 1.56 -2.68
CA ILE A 94 3.17 0.43 -3.25
C ILE A 94 1.78 0.36 -2.62
N VAL A 95 0.80 -0.04 -3.43
CA VAL A 95 -0.59 -0.20 -3.00
C VAL A 95 -1.12 -1.54 -3.51
N GLY A 96 -1.77 -2.30 -2.65
CA GLY A 96 -2.42 -3.54 -3.04
C GLY A 96 -3.73 -3.29 -3.77
N GLY A 97 -4.05 -4.13 -4.76
CA GLY A 97 -5.24 -3.95 -5.57
C GLY A 97 -5.79 -5.24 -6.17
N GLN A 98 -6.98 -5.10 -6.74
CA GLN A 98 -7.62 -6.07 -7.61
C GLN A 98 -7.96 -5.38 -8.93
N ASN A 99 -7.57 -5.97 -10.06
CA ASN A 99 -7.93 -5.48 -11.39
C ASN A 99 -9.37 -5.86 -11.78
N LEU A 100 -9.84 -5.37 -12.92
CA LEU A 100 -11.20 -5.67 -13.40
C LEU A 100 -11.41 -7.16 -13.75
N ASP A 101 -10.34 -7.90 -14.03
CA ASP A 101 -10.37 -9.35 -14.24
C ASP A 101 -10.40 -10.16 -12.94
N LYS A 102 -10.55 -9.47 -11.80
CA LYS A 102 -10.58 -10.06 -10.44
C LYS A 102 -9.27 -10.74 -10.04
N GLN A 103 -8.15 -10.24 -10.52
CA GLN A 103 -6.82 -10.70 -10.13
C GLN A 103 -6.13 -9.69 -9.21
N GLY A 104 -5.47 -10.20 -8.17
CA GLY A 104 -4.69 -9.40 -7.24
C GLY A 104 -3.39 -8.90 -7.88
N TYR A 105 -3.04 -7.65 -7.60
CA TYR A 105 -1.81 -7.00 -8.05
C TYR A 105 -1.28 -6.04 -6.98
N VAL A 106 -0.06 -5.58 -7.16
CA VAL A 106 0.56 -4.50 -6.38
C VAL A 106 0.96 -3.40 -7.35
N LYS A 107 0.52 -2.16 -7.12
CA LYS A 107 0.86 -1.01 -7.95
C LYS A 107 2.00 -0.22 -7.35
N LEU A 108 3.00 0.13 -8.16
CA LEU A 108 4.14 0.96 -7.77
C LEU A 108 3.92 2.40 -8.21
N TYR A 109 4.17 3.32 -7.29
CA TYR A 109 4.16 4.77 -7.48
C TYR A 109 5.52 5.35 -7.12
N LYS A 110 5.84 6.50 -7.73
CA LYS A 110 7.01 7.30 -7.44
C LYS A 110 6.58 8.71 -7.03
N ALA A 111 7.21 9.27 -6.01
CA ALA A 111 6.96 10.64 -5.61
C ALA A 111 7.56 11.62 -6.64
N VAL A 112 6.73 12.54 -7.14
CA VAL A 112 7.15 13.60 -8.05
C VAL A 112 7.97 14.62 -7.24
N ASP A 113 9.15 14.99 -7.74
CA ASP A 113 10.07 15.90 -7.04
C ASP A 113 10.38 15.49 -5.59
N ASN A 114 10.26 14.19 -5.31
CA ASN A 114 10.39 13.61 -3.98
C ASN A 114 9.38 14.15 -2.94
N ASP A 115 8.24 14.68 -3.42
CA ASP A 115 7.12 15.15 -2.61
C ASP A 115 6.18 13.97 -2.26
N TYR A 116 6.16 13.57 -0.99
CA TYR A 116 5.31 12.47 -0.51
C TYR A 116 3.80 12.74 -0.58
N THR A 117 3.40 13.93 -1.00
CA THR A 117 1.99 14.29 -1.25
C THR A 117 1.61 14.28 -2.73
N ASN A 118 2.56 13.99 -3.63
CA ASN A 118 2.37 14.01 -5.07
C ASN A 118 3.00 12.77 -5.74
N TRP A 119 2.18 11.94 -6.38
CA TRP A 119 2.55 10.62 -6.84
C TRP A 119 2.27 10.42 -8.33
N GLU A 120 3.19 9.80 -9.04
CA GLU A 120 3.01 9.31 -10.40
C GLU A 120 3.06 7.78 -10.44
N VAL A 121 2.27 7.17 -11.34
CA VAL A 121 2.26 5.73 -11.53
C VAL A 121 3.55 5.31 -12.24
N VAL A 122 4.22 4.28 -11.73
CA VAL A 122 5.31 3.59 -12.45
C VAL A 122 4.76 2.39 -13.21
N GLY A 123 3.95 1.55 -12.56
CA GLY A 123 3.36 0.35 -13.16
C GLY A 123 2.90 -0.66 -12.11
N ASP A 124 2.46 -1.81 -12.59
CA ASP A 124 2.19 -2.96 -11.73
C ASP A 124 3.52 -3.62 -11.39
N LEU A 125 3.73 -3.89 -10.11
CA LEU A 125 4.95 -4.52 -9.63
C LEU A 125 5.00 -5.97 -10.11
N ASP A 126 6.01 -6.30 -10.93
CA ASP A 126 6.32 -7.66 -11.29
C ASP A 126 7.20 -8.30 -10.20
N PHE A 127 6.65 -9.29 -9.53
CA PHE A 127 7.34 -10.11 -8.53
C PHE A 127 7.05 -11.61 -8.72
N SER A 128 6.68 -11.99 -9.95
CA SER A 128 6.32 -13.38 -10.30
C SER A 128 5.22 -13.94 -9.38
N ASN A 129 4.19 -13.14 -9.12
CA ASN A 129 3.08 -13.53 -8.25
C ASN A 129 2.16 -14.55 -8.92
N ASP A 130 1.56 -15.40 -8.10
CA ASP A 130 0.47 -16.26 -8.53
C ASP A 130 -0.77 -15.44 -8.89
N LYS A 131 -1.40 -15.76 -10.03
CA LYS A 131 -2.55 -15.05 -10.56
C LYS A 131 -3.91 -15.57 -10.05
N THR A 132 -3.92 -16.58 -9.20
CA THR A 132 -5.18 -17.14 -8.65
C THR A 132 -5.74 -16.31 -7.50
N ALA A 133 -4.89 -15.57 -6.78
CA ALA A 133 -5.33 -14.65 -5.75
C ALA A 133 -6.16 -13.50 -6.34
N TYR A 134 -7.30 -13.22 -5.75
CA TYR A 134 -8.19 -12.15 -6.23
C TYR A 134 -7.81 -10.76 -5.69
N MET A 135 -6.97 -10.66 -4.69
CA MET A 135 -6.50 -9.40 -4.07
C MET A 135 -5.13 -9.60 -3.45
N MET A 136 -4.29 -8.57 -3.49
CA MET A 136 -3.05 -8.48 -2.71
C MET A 136 -3.23 -7.45 -1.59
N GLU A 137 -3.21 -7.89 -0.33
CA GLU A 137 -3.34 -7.01 0.84
C GLU A 137 -2.00 -6.76 1.51
N CYS A 138 -1.92 -5.63 2.20
CA CYS A 138 -0.80 -5.24 3.07
C CYS A 138 0.59 -5.44 2.44
N PRO A 139 0.83 -5.04 1.17
CA PRO A 139 2.15 -5.20 0.57
C PRO A 139 3.17 -4.33 1.30
N ASN A 140 4.33 -4.92 1.61
CA ASN A 140 5.46 -4.21 2.21
C ASN A 140 6.74 -4.59 1.50
N LEU A 141 7.38 -3.62 0.83
CA LEU A 141 8.67 -3.78 0.16
C LEU A 141 9.76 -3.17 1.04
N VAL A 142 10.66 -4.02 1.49
CA VAL A 142 11.83 -3.62 2.29
C VAL A 142 13.11 -4.09 1.62
N PHE A 143 14.25 -3.52 2.02
CA PHE A 143 15.55 -3.88 1.46
C PHE A 143 16.45 -4.41 2.58
N ILE A 144 16.87 -5.67 2.46
CA ILE A 144 17.77 -6.34 3.40
C ILE A 144 19.05 -6.70 2.64
N ASN A 145 20.19 -6.16 3.07
CA ASN A 145 21.47 -6.32 2.36
C ASN A 145 21.38 -5.96 0.85
N ASN A 146 20.63 -4.89 0.54
CA ASN A 146 20.33 -4.42 -0.82
C ASN A 146 19.45 -5.34 -1.66
N GLN A 147 18.95 -6.44 -1.13
CA GLN A 147 17.97 -7.29 -1.80
C GLN A 147 16.55 -6.83 -1.47
N PRO A 148 15.66 -6.70 -2.47
CA PRO A 148 14.25 -6.43 -2.22
C PRO A 148 13.58 -7.64 -1.59
N VAL A 149 12.82 -7.41 -0.54
CA VAL A 149 11.96 -8.41 0.11
C VAL A 149 10.55 -7.85 0.14
N LEU A 150 9.64 -8.46 -0.61
CA LEU A 150 8.23 -8.13 -0.62
C LEU A 150 7.48 -9.09 0.30
N LEU A 151 6.81 -8.53 1.32
CA LEU A 151 5.82 -9.26 2.13
C LEU A 151 4.43 -8.87 1.63
N TYR A 152 3.51 -9.82 1.56
CA TYR A 152 2.15 -9.58 1.09
C TYR A 152 1.19 -10.67 1.55
N CYS A 153 -0.11 -10.36 1.55
CA CYS A 153 -1.18 -11.27 1.94
C CYS A 153 -2.10 -11.49 0.73
N PRO A 154 -1.88 -12.55 -0.09
CA PRO A 154 -2.79 -12.87 -1.18
C PRO A 154 -4.11 -13.38 -0.63
N GLN A 155 -5.22 -12.89 -1.20
CA GLN A 155 -6.57 -13.28 -0.80
C GLN A 155 -7.12 -14.34 -1.78
N GLY A 156 -7.66 -15.44 -1.23
CA GLY A 156 -8.29 -16.49 -2.03
C GLY A 156 -7.32 -17.25 -2.93
N LEU A 157 -6.09 -17.44 -2.48
CA LEU A 157 -5.08 -18.21 -3.21
C LEU A 157 -5.57 -19.64 -3.42
N SER A 158 -5.37 -20.20 -4.63
CA SER A 158 -5.75 -21.57 -4.91
C SER A 158 -5.00 -22.55 -4.01
N LYS A 159 -5.71 -23.56 -3.50
CA LYS A 159 -5.10 -24.66 -2.72
C LYS A 159 -4.04 -25.44 -3.49
N GLU A 160 -4.10 -25.44 -4.83
CA GLU A 160 -3.11 -26.07 -5.70
C GLU A 160 -1.75 -25.37 -5.68
N VAL A 161 -1.72 -24.08 -5.28
CA VAL A 161 -0.47 -23.29 -5.18
C VAL A 161 0.30 -23.66 -3.91
N LEU A 162 -0.42 -23.96 -2.85
CA LEU A 162 0.15 -24.28 -1.54
C LEU A 162 -0.38 -25.64 -1.07
N ASP A 163 0.51 -26.47 -0.55
CA ASP A 163 0.16 -27.80 -0.03
C ASP A 163 -0.46 -27.70 1.39
N TYR A 164 -1.41 -26.78 1.58
CA TYR A 164 -2.18 -26.62 2.82
C TYR A 164 -3.49 -25.85 2.59
N ASP A 165 -4.42 -25.93 3.55
CA ASP A 165 -5.79 -25.43 3.42
C ASP A 165 -5.96 -23.89 3.58
N ASN A 166 -4.94 -23.17 4.00
CA ASN A 166 -5.05 -21.73 4.20
C ASN A 166 -5.01 -20.96 2.87
N ILE A 167 -6.14 -20.40 2.46
CA ILE A 167 -6.26 -19.56 1.24
C ILE A 167 -5.98 -18.06 1.48
N TYR A 168 -5.60 -17.70 2.70
CA TYR A 168 -5.24 -16.34 3.11
C TYR A 168 -3.86 -16.32 3.82
N PRO A 169 -2.79 -16.75 3.16
CA PRO A 169 -1.48 -16.84 3.78
C PRO A 169 -0.80 -15.47 3.88
N ASN A 170 0.18 -15.40 4.76
CA ASN A 170 1.22 -14.37 4.73
C ASN A 170 2.38 -14.92 3.90
N MET A 171 2.77 -14.22 2.85
CA MET A 171 3.80 -14.65 1.92
C MET A 171 4.92 -13.63 1.79
N TYR A 172 6.08 -14.08 1.30
CA TYR A 172 7.17 -13.19 0.93
C TYR A 172 7.85 -13.66 -0.36
N LYS A 173 8.49 -12.71 -1.04
CA LYS A 173 9.39 -12.91 -2.17
C LYS A 173 10.69 -12.17 -1.93
N ILE A 174 11.82 -12.78 -2.29
CA ILE A 174 13.15 -12.17 -2.19
C ILE A 174 13.70 -12.07 -3.60
N GLY A 175 13.95 -10.86 -4.10
CA GLY A 175 14.58 -10.65 -5.40
C GLY A 175 16.09 -10.41 -5.27
N GLN A 176 16.80 -10.58 -6.37
CA GLN A 176 18.23 -10.23 -6.47
C GLN A 176 18.44 -8.72 -6.56
N SER A 177 17.54 -8.01 -7.24
CA SER A 177 17.57 -6.56 -7.38
C SER A 177 16.17 -6.00 -7.66
N PHE A 178 16.06 -4.68 -7.62
CA PHE A 178 14.84 -3.94 -7.88
C PHE A 178 15.05 -2.94 -9.04
N ASP A 179 14.29 -3.11 -10.12
CA ASP A 179 14.26 -2.20 -11.25
C ASP A 179 13.09 -1.24 -11.14
N THR A 180 13.37 0.00 -10.76
CA THR A 180 12.36 1.04 -10.55
C THR A 180 11.71 1.52 -11.85
N ASN A 181 12.36 1.38 -13.01
CA ASN A 181 11.82 1.82 -14.29
C ASN A 181 10.83 0.81 -14.87
N LYS A 182 11.03 -0.47 -14.55
CA LYS A 182 10.18 -1.57 -15.01
C LYS A 182 9.14 -1.98 -13.97
N ALA A 183 9.14 -1.36 -12.79
CA ALA A 183 8.36 -1.81 -11.64
C ALA A 183 8.56 -3.32 -11.41
N ALA A 184 9.80 -3.80 -11.29
CA ALA A 184 10.07 -5.23 -11.23
C ALA A 184 11.09 -5.60 -10.15
N MET A 185 10.78 -6.69 -9.42
CA MET A 185 11.76 -7.46 -8.67
C MET A 185 12.41 -8.45 -9.65
N ILE A 186 13.74 -8.44 -9.73
CA ILE A 186 14.47 -9.32 -10.65
C ILE A 186 14.79 -10.62 -9.91
N ASP A 187 14.50 -11.75 -10.56
CA ASP A 187 14.73 -13.11 -10.05
C ASP A 187 14.16 -13.30 -8.62
N PRO A 188 12.84 -13.07 -8.42
CA PRO A 188 12.19 -13.20 -7.12
C PRO A 188 11.93 -14.67 -6.73
#